data_749c625544f32f73aca0b3b33dfdb2df
#
_entry.id   749c625544f32f73aca0b3b33dfdb2df
#
_cell.length_a   1.000
_cell.length_b   1.000
_cell.length_c   1.000
_cell.angle_alpha   90.00
_cell.angle_beta   90.00
_cell.angle_gamma   90.00
#
_symmetry.space_group_name_H-M   'P 1'
#
loop_
_entity.id
_entity.type
_entity.pdbx_description
1 polymer ?
#
loop_
_entity_poly.entity_id
_entity_poly.type
_entity_poly.pdbx_seq_one_letter_code
_entity_poly.pdbx_strand_id
1 'polypeptide(L)'
;PLYSSAASDVYKRQAWADAQDMLIIRFGDQMNNVAVTDGDKVEAEQRMGYHVDYCPVSELMQYHAEVKDADVEALVKTYFNEYDHDAALEDKTTEAYQKVWNSAKAELALRAILKAKGAKGFTTNFDDLGQTDGSHFDQIPGLASQRLMADGYGFGAEGDWKSAALYRTVWVMNQGLPTGCSFLEDYTCLLYTSPSPRD
;
A
#
# COMPACT_ATOMS: atom_id res chain seq x y z
N PRO A 1 7.67 -13.01 -28.54
CA PRO A 1 7.50 -14.24 -27.83
C PRO A 1 6.03 -14.44 -27.54
N LEU A 2 5.47 -15.43 -28.17
CA LEU A 2 4.11 -15.88 -27.86
C LEU A 2 4.18 -16.48 -26.45
N TYR A 3 3.70 -15.74 -25.46
CA TYR A 3 3.34 -16.36 -24.20
C TYR A 3 2.34 -17.47 -24.55
N SER A 4 2.71 -18.70 -24.32
CA SER A 4 1.77 -19.77 -24.57
C SER A 4 0.52 -19.52 -23.74
N SER A 5 -0.66 -19.74 -24.29
CA SER A 5 -1.92 -19.63 -23.59
C SER A 5 -1.88 -20.39 -22.24
N ALA A 6 -1.15 -21.48 -22.17
CA ALA A 6 -0.95 -22.25 -20.96
C ALA A 6 -0.21 -21.48 -19.84
N ALA A 7 0.85 -20.71 -20.14
CA ALA A 7 1.55 -19.92 -19.13
C ALA A 7 0.65 -18.79 -18.60
N SER A 8 -0.06 -18.10 -19.49
CA SER A 8 -1.05 -17.09 -19.09
C SER A 8 -2.15 -17.66 -18.19
N ASP A 9 -2.60 -18.88 -18.47
CA ASP A 9 -3.64 -19.55 -17.67
C ASP A 9 -3.13 -19.97 -16.30
N VAL A 10 -1.84 -20.30 -16.15
CA VAL A 10 -1.23 -20.61 -14.85
C VAL A 10 -1.27 -19.37 -13.94
N TYR A 11 -0.84 -18.21 -14.43
CA TYR A 11 -0.81 -16.98 -13.63
C TYR A 11 -2.24 -16.51 -13.24
N LYS A 12 -3.20 -16.64 -14.15
CA LYS A 12 -4.61 -16.34 -13.85
C LYS A 12 -5.15 -17.25 -12.73
N ARG A 13 -4.84 -18.54 -12.78
CA ARG A 13 -5.25 -19.49 -11.74
C ARG A 13 -4.56 -19.23 -10.42
N GLN A 14 -3.29 -18.84 -10.43
CA GLN A 14 -2.56 -18.44 -9.23
C GLN A 14 -3.17 -17.18 -8.60
N ALA A 15 -3.48 -16.17 -9.42
CA ALA A 15 -4.13 -14.95 -8.94
C ALA A 15 -5.52 -15.23 -8.37
N TRP A 16 -6.30 -16.10 -9.03
CA TRP A 16 -7.58 -16.55 -8.50
C TRP A 16 -7.43 -17.30 -7.17
N ALA A 17 -6.48 -18.22 -7.08
CA ALA A 17 -6.22 -18.95 -5.85
C ALA A 17 -5.71 -18.06 -4.72
N ASP A 18 -4.87 -17.05 -5.04
CA ASP A 18 -4.40 -16.07 -4.05
C ASP A 18 -5.53 -15.17 -3.54
N ALA A 19 -6.53 -14.89 -4.38
CA ALA A 19 -7.68 -14.08 -4.01
C ALA A 19 -8.64 -14.83 -3.06
N GLN A 20 -8.68 -16.17 -3.12
CA GLN A 20 -9.48 -16.94 -2.17
C GLN A 20 -8.87 -16.82 -0.77
N ASP A 21 -9.67 -16.44 0.21
CA ASP A 21 -9.23 -16.15 1.59
C ASP A 21 -8.21 -15.01 1.72
N MET A 22 -8.06 -14.17 0.69
CA MET A 22 -7.23 -12.97 0.79
C MET A 22 -7.88 -11.96 1.72
N LEU A 23 -7.14 -11.52 2.74
CA LEU A 23 -7.59 -10.49 3.65
C LEU A 23 -7.02 -9.12 3.24
N ILE A 24 -7.92 -8.15 3.10
CA ILE A 24 -7.60 -6.73 2.92
C ILE A 24 -7.97 -5.99 4.21
N ILE A 25 -7.05 -5.24 4.79
CA ILE A 25 -7.31 -4.41 5.96
C ILE A 25 -7.62 -2.99 5.53
N ARG A 26 -8.75 -2.46 5.96
CA ARG A 26 -9.09 -1.06 5.86
C ARG A 26 -8.78 -0.35 7.18
N PHE A 27 -7.71 0.46 7.18
CA PHE A 27 -7.34 1.29 8.31
C PHE A 27 -8.19 2.58 8.31
N GLY A 28 -9.06 2.69 9.32
CA GLY A 28 -10.05 3.75 9.35
C GLY A 28 -11.23 3.50 8.42
N ASP A 29 -11.89 4.57 8.00
CA ASP A 29 -13.05 4.49 7.12
C ASP A 29 -12.68 4.87 5.67
N GLN A 30 -13.64 4.86 4.76
CA GLN A 30 -13.49 5.49 3.45
C GLN A 30 -13.52 7.01 3.58
N MET A 31 -12.97 7.72 2.62
CA MET A 31 -13.13 9.16 2.56
C MET A 31 -14.59 9.53 2.28
N ASN A 32 -15.15 10.41 3.10
CA ASN A 32 -16.57 10.77 3.05
C ASN A 32 -17.00 11.45 1.74
N ASN A 33 -16.07 12.14 1.07
CA ASN A 33 -16.31 12.88 -0.16
C ASN A 33 -15.89 12.10 -1.43
N VAL A 34 -15.49 10.83 -1.30
CA VAL A 34 -15.08 9.97 -2.41
C VAL A 34 -15.89 8.66 -2.37
N ALA A 35 -17.17 8.77 -2.69
CA ALA A 35 -18.13 7.66 -2.57
C ALA A 35 -17.75 6.43 -3.42
N VAL A 36 -16.99 6.61 -4.49
CA VAL A 36 -16.54 5.52 -5.37
C VAL A 36 -15.59 4.54 -4.68
N THR A 37 -14.95 4.95 -3.59
CA THR A 37 -14.01 4.09 -2.84
C THR A 37 -14.72 3.04 -1.97
N ASP A 38 -15.99 3.22 -1.67
CA ASP A 38 -16.79 2.20 -1.00
C ASP A 38 -17.34 1.14 -1.99
N GLY A 39 -17.97 0.11 -1.47
CA GLY A 39 -18.56 -0.96 -2.27
C GLY A 39 -19.16 -2.08 -1.43
N ASP A 40 -19.77 -3.04 -2.11
CA ASP A 40 -20.37 -4.21 -1.49
C ASP A 40 -19.32 -5.28 -1.18
N LYS A 41 -18.89 -5.34 0.09
CA LYS A 41 -17.92 -6.30 0.58
C LYS A 41 -18.43 -7.72 0.57
N VAL A 42 -19.74 -7.90 0.78
CA VAL A 42 -20.37 -9.23 0.76
C VAL A 42 -20.39 -9.78 -0.67
N GLU A 43 -20.74 -8.94 -1.65
CA GLU A 43 -20.66 -9.34 -3.05
C GLU A 43 -19.21 -9.65 -3.48
N ALA A 44 -18.24 -8.87 -3.02
CA ALA A 44 -16.82 -9.10 -3.31
C ALA A 44 -16.34 -10.45 -2.76
N GLU A 45 -16.70 -10.78 -1.53
CA GLU A 45 -16.37 -12.07 -0.93
C GLU A 45 -17.04 -13.24 -1.67
N GLN A 46 -18.33 -13.12 -1.98
CA GLN A 46 -19.06 -14.17 -2.69
C GLN A 46 -18.55 -14.41 -4.11
N ARG A 47 -18.14 -13.35 -4.83
CA ARG A 47 -17.72 -13.45 -6.24
C ARG A 47 -16.24 -13.69 -6.43
N MET A 48 -15.41 -13.09 -5.56
CA MET A 48 -13.95 -13.03 -5.72
C MET A 48 -13.22 -13.79 -4.63
N GLY A 49 -13.84 -14.07 -3.50
CA GLY A 49 -13.31 -14.87 -2.40
C GLY A 49 -12.46 -14.09 -1.40
N TYR A 50 -12.23 -12.79 -1.57
CA TYR A 50 -11.44 -12.01 -0.62
C TYR A 50 -12.31 -11.32 0.44
N HIS A 51 -11.75 -11.12 1.62
CA HIS A 51 -12.40 -10.49 2.77
C HIS A 51 -11.85 -9.08 2.98
N VAL A 52 -12.69 -8.19 3.51
CA VAL A 52 -12.31 -6.82 3.85
C VAL A 52 -12.68 -6.54 5.29
N ASP A 53 -11.65 -6.44 6.15
CA ASP A 53 -11.82 -6.15 7.56
C ASP A 53 -11.52 -4.69 7.88
N TYR A 54 -12.33 -4.12 8.75
CA TYR A 54 -12.06 -2.83 9.36
C TYR A 54 -11.02 -2.97 10.47
N CYS A 55 -10.06 -2.06 10.51
CA CYS A 55 -9.10 -1.92 11.59
C CYS A 55 -9.07 -0.46 12.05
N PRO A 56 -9.36 -0.16 13.32
CA PRO A 56 -9.26 1.20 13.81
C PRO A 56 -7.81 1.69 13.74
N VAL A 57 -7.61 2.95 13.39
CA VAL A 57 -6.27 3.56 13.35
C VAL A 57 -5.55 3.45 14.70
N SER A 58 -6.30 3.52 15.81
CA SER A 58 -5.74 3.34 17.16
C SER A 58 -5.06 1.99 17.36
N GLU A 59 -5.49 0.92 16.69
CA GLU A 59 -4.82 -0.38 16.72
C GLU A 59 -3.49 -0.32 15.95
N LEU A 60 -3.47 0.28 14.78
CA LEU A 60 -2.23 0.52 14.03
C LEU A 60 -1.23 1.36 14.82
N MET A 61 -1.71 2.36 15.57
CA MET A 61 -0.86 3.21 16.41
C MET A 61 -0.26 2.47 17.61
N GLN A 62 -0.86 1.38 18.09
CA GLN A 62 -0.22 0.50 19.08
C GLN A 62 1.03 -0.16 18.49
N TYR A 63 0.93 -0.72 17.29
CA TYR A 63 2.10 -1.27 16.58
C TYR A 63 3.15 -0.20 16.31
N HIS A 64 2.74 1.01 15.94
CA HIS A 64 3.65 2.13 15.72
C HIS A 64 4.41 2.52 17.00
N ALA A 65 3.77 2.49 18.15
CA ALA A 65 4.40 2.78 19.44
C ALA A 65 5.41 1.70 19.85
N GLU A 66 5.25 0.46 19.41
CA GLU A 66 6.15 -0.66 19.72
C GLU A 66 7.39 -0.70 18.81
N VAL A 67 7.44 0.08 17.74
CA VAL A 67 8.58 0.13 16.82
C VAL A 67 9.81 0.69 17.55
N LYS A 68 10.91 -0.06 17.52
CA LYS A 68 12.16 0.35 18.14
C LYS A 68 12.97 1.28 17.24
N ASP A 69 13.56 2.30 17.80
CA ASP A 69 14.39 3.27 17.07
C ASP A 69 15.56 2.61 16.33
N ALA A 70 16.14 1.54 16.88
CA ALA A 70 17.19 0.79 16.20
C ALA A 70 16.73 0.14 14.89
N ASP A 71 15.49 -0.35 14.84
CA ASP A 71 14.91 -0.95 13.63
C ASP A 71 14.58 0.15 12.60
N VAL A 72 14.12 1.31 13.08
CA VAL A 72 13.89 2.49 12.21
C VAL A 72 15.21 2.95 11.59
N GLU A 73 16.28 3.08 12.39
CA GLU A 73 17.59 3.49 11.88
C GLU A 73 18.13 2.49 10.84
N ALA A 74 17.94 1.21 11.06
CA ALA A 74 18.34 0.18 10.09
C ALA A 74 17.56 0.30 8.77
N LEU A 75 16.26 0.56 8.84
CA LEU A 75 15.43 0.72 7.64
C LEU A 75 15.75 2.03 6.90
N VAL A 76 16.01 3.13 7.60
CA VAL A 76 16.47 4.40 6.98
C VAL A 76 17.77 4.19 6.22
N LYS A 77 18.74 3.45 6.78
CA LYS A 77 19.96 3.08 6.06
C LYS A 77 19.67 2.26 4.80
N THR A 78 18.69 1.37 4.85
CA THR A 78 18.22 0.62 3.68
C THR A 78 17.69 1.56 2.61
N TYR A 79 16.87 2.54 2.97
CA TYR A 79 16.35 3.54 2.02
C TYR A 79 17.49 4.28 1.30
N PHE A 80 18.46 4.78 2.04
CA PHE A 80 19.60 5.51 1.47
C PHE A 80 20.53 4.63 0.61
N ASN A 81 20.53 3.32 0.84
CA ASN A 81 21.28 2.39 -0.01
C ASN A 81 20.54 1.97 -1.29
N GLU A 82 19.22 1.92 -1.23
CA GLU A 82 18.39 1.40 -2.34
C GLU A 82 17.90 2.48 -3.30
N TYR A 83 17.80 3.73 -2.85
CA TYR A 83 17.23 4.84 -3.62
C TYR A 83 18.24 5.97 -3.82
N ASP A 84 18.23 6.52 -5.04
CA ASP A 84 18.88 7.82 -5.28
C ASP A 84 18.11 8.90 -4.49
N HIS A 85 18.83 9.71 -3.73
CA HIS A 85 18.24 10.71 -2.85
C HIS A 85 19.12 11.97 -2.75
N ASP A 86 18.51 13.07 -2.34
CA ASP A 86 19.25 14.28 -2.02
C ASP A 86 20.05 14.08 -0.72
N ALA A 87 21.33 14.41 -0.73
CA ALA A 87 22.22 14.33 0.44
C ALA A 87 21.69 15.10 1.67
N ALA A 88 20.88 16.15 1.45
CA ALA A 88 20.23 16.88 2.53
C ALA A 88 19.25 16.01 3.37
N LEU A 89 18.76 14.89 2.82
CA LEU A 89 17.92 13.95 3.56
C LEU A 89 18.70 13.13 4.60
N GLU A 90 20.03 13.10 4.55
CA GLU A 90 20.87 12.40 5.52
C GLU A 90 21.17 13.24 6.77
N ASP A 91 20.92 14.55 6.74
CA ASP A 91 21.16 15.43 7.87
C ASP A 91 20.09 15.23 8.96
N LYS A 92 20.47 14.49 10.01
CA LYS A 92 19.63 14.13 11.14
C LYS A 92 19.04 15.32 11.92
N THR A 93 19.55 16.53 11.69
CA THR A 93 19.07 17.75 12.37
C THR A 93 17.91 18.41 11.65
N THR A 94 17.55 17.95 10.45
CA THR A 94 16.54 18.57 9.60
C THR A 94 15.17 17.93 9.73
N GLU A 95 14.13 18.72 9.43
CA GLU A 95 12.76 18.23 9.29
C GLU A 95 12.66 17.18 8.15
N ALA A 96 13.43 17.34 7.09
CA ALA A 96 13.45 16.41 5.96
C ALA A 96 13.91 15.01 6.39
N TYR A 97 14.97 14.89 7.18
CA TYR A 97 15.38 13.62 7.77
C TYR A 97 14.29 13.05 8.68
N GLN A 98 13.65 13.90 9.50
CA GLN A 98 12.57 13.42 10.39
C GLN A 98 11.40 12.82 9.59
N LYS A 99 11.08 13.35 8.42
CA LYS A 99 10.05 12.77 7.53
C LYS A 99 10.46 11.41 6.98
N VAL A 100 11.74 11.21 6.66
CA VAL A 100 12.27 9.89 6.27
C VAL A 100 12.18 8.91 7.44
N TRP A 101 12.55 9.34 8.63
CA TRP A 101 12.43 8.55 9.86
C TRP A 101 10.99 8.13 10.14
N ASN A 102 10.05 9.06 10.08
CA ASN A 102 8.63 8.79 10.29
C ASN A 102 8.08 7.83 9.24
N SER A 103 8.51 7.94 7.98
CA SER A 103 8.15 7.00 6.92
C SER A 103 8.62 5.57 7.23
N ALA A 104 9.86 5.42 7.70
CA ALA A 104 10.41 4.12 8.06
C ALA A 104 9.69 3.51 9.27
N LYS A 105 9.38 4.33 10.27
CA LYS A 105 8.61 3.89 11.43
C LYS A 105 7.20 3.44 11.06
N ALA A 106 6.53 4.18 10.18
CA ALA A 106 5.22 3.82 9.65
C ALA A 106 5.27 2.50 8.85
N GLU A 107 6.30 2.29 8.02
CA GLU A 107 6.47 1.04 7.27
C GLU A 107 6.60 -0.16 8.21
N LEU A 108 7.42 -0.05 9.25
CA LEU A 108 7.61 -1.14 10.22
C LEU A 108 6.31 -1.47 10.96
N ALA A 109 5.54 -0.47 11.36
CA ALA A 109 4.24 -0.66 12.00
C ALA A 109 3.24 -1.36 11.07
N LEU A 110 3.12 -0.88 9.83
CA LEU A 110 2.24 -1.49 8.82
C LEU A 110 2.63 -2.94 8.55
N ARG A 111 3.92 -3.23 8.36
CA ARG A 111 4.40 -4.61 8.16
C ARG A 111 4.06 -5.51 9.33
N ALA A 112 4.23 -5.02 10.55
CA ALA A 112 3.97 -5.78 11.76
C ALA A 112 2.48 -6.16 11.89
N ILE A 113 1.58 -5.18 11.74
CA ILE A 113 0.14 -5.45 11.86
C ILE A 113 -0.40 -6.29 10.70
N LEU A 114 0.02 -6.03 9.45
CA LEU A 114 -0.42 -6.82 8.29
C LEU A 114 0.04 -8.27 8.43
N LYS A 115 1.27 -8.49 8.88
CA LYS A 115 1.79 -9.83 9.15
C LYS A 115 1.02 -10.52 10.29
N ALA A 116 0.75 -9.82 11.37
CA ALA A 116 0.01 -10.37 12.52
C ALA A 116 -1.41 -10.79 12.15
N LYS A 117 -2.06 -10.03 11.28
CA LYS A 117 -3.42 -10.33 10.78
C LYS A 117 -3.44 -11.30 9.59
N GLY A 118 -2.28 -11.63 9.00
CA GLY A 118 -2.22 -12.46 7.79
C GLY A 118 -2.77 -11.75 6.54
N ALA A 119 -2.81 -10.42 6.55
CA ALA A 119 -3.34 -9.64 5.46
C ALA A 119 -2.39 -9.60 4.25
N LYS A 120 -2.96 -9.59 3.04
CA LYS A 120 -2.24 -9.48 1.77
C LYS A 120 -2.41 -8.11 1.10
N GLY A 121 -3.21 -7.23 1.69
CA GLY A 121 -3.39 -5.88 1.22
C GLY A 121 -4.00 -4.98 2.28
N PHE A 122 -3.99 -3.69 2.00
CA PHE A 122 -4.52 -2.68 2.91
C PHE A 122 -4.95 -1.43 2.16
N THR A 123 -5.73 -0.63 2.82
CA THR A 123 -6.08 0.71 2.37
C THR A 123 -6.08 1.68 3.55
N THR A 124 -5.81 2.93 3.25
CA THR A 124 -5.79 4.04 4.19
C THR A 124 -6.57 5.21 3.61
N ASN A 125 -6.98 6.16 4.44
CA ASN A 125 -7.53 7.41 3.96
C ASN A 125 -6.78 8.61 4.57
N PHE A 126 -6.86 9.75 3.91
CA PHE A 126 -6.15 10.95 4.32
C PHE A 126 -6.78 11.59 5.57
N ASP A 127 -8.10 11.45 5.74
CA ASP A 127 -8.82 12.05 6.86
C ASP A 127 -8.46 11.37 8.18
N ASP A 128 -8.29 10.05 8.16
CA ASP A 128 -8.04 9.26 9.37
C ASP A 128 -6.55 9.15 9.74
N LEU A 129 -5.63 9.21 8.76
CA LEU A 129 -4.20 9.07 9.02
C LEU A 129 -3.41 10.38 9.06
N GLY A 130 -3.95 11.46 8.54
CA GLY A 130 -3.26 12.74 8.39
C GLY A 130 -3.46 13.71 9.53
N GLN A 131 -4.01 13.31 10.65
CA GLN A 131 -4.29 14.19 11.79
C GLN A 131 -3.08 14.31 12.72
N THR A 132 -2.88 15.49 13.29
CA THR A 132 -1.68 15.86 14.05
C THR A 132 -1.86 15.81 15.57
N ASP A 133 -2.88 15.12 16.06
CA ASP A 133 -3.22 15.04 17.48
C ASP A 133 -2.44 13.95 18.26
N GLY A 134 -1.48 13.31 17.62
CA GLY A 134 -0.67 12.21 18.19
C GLY A 134 -1.37 10.85 18.22
N SER A 135 -2.63 10.77 17.84
CA SER A 135 -3.38 9.51 17.71
C SER A 135 -3.26 8.89 16.31
N HIS A 136 -2.57 9.57 15.40
CA HIS A 136 -2.44 9.25 13.99
C HIS A 136 -0.99 9.40 13.54
N PHE A 137 -0.66 8.97 12.32
CA PHE A 137 0.65 9.24 11.76
C PHE A 137 0.83 10.76 11.52
N ASP A 138 2.03 11.26 11.83
CA ASP A 138 2.36 12.66 11.56
C ASP A 138 2.41 13.01 10.07
N GLN A 139 2.34 12.01 9.21
CA GLN A 139 2.33 12.16 7.76
C GLN A 139 1.68 10.95 7.08
N ILE A 140 1.20 11.15 5.86
CA ILE A 140 0.67 10.07 5.02
C ILE A 140 1.79 9.08 4.68
N PRO A 141 1.59 7.76 4.87
CA PRO A 141 2.64 6.75 4.73
C PRO A 141 2.90 6.37 3.25
N GLY A 142 3.15 7.37 2.38
CA GLY A 142 3.32 7.16 0.94
C GLY A 142 4.50 6.24 0.59
N LEU A 143 5.70 6.53 1.11
CA LEU A 143 6.88 5.69 0.88
C LEU A 143 6.69 4.27 1.45
N ALA A 144 6.10 4.15 2.64
CA ALA A 144 5.78 2.86 3.23
C ALA A 144 4.84 2.05 2.34
N SER A 145 3.77 2.66 1.83
CA SER A 145 2.83 2.02 0.91
C SER A 145 3.50 1.58 -0.39
N GLN A 146 4.36 2.42 -0.97
CA GLN A 146 5.13 2.10 -2.17
C GLN A 146 6.02 0.86 -1.96
N ARG A 147 6.73 0.78 -0.84
CA ARG A 147 7.61 -0.35 -0.54
C ARG A 147 6.83 -1.64 -0.25
N LEU A 148 5.71 -1.53 0.46
CA LEU A 148 4.80 -2.65 0.69
C LEU A 148 4.22 -3.17 -0.63
N MET A 149 3.86 -2.28 -1.55
CA MET A 149 3.42 -2.69 -2.90
C MET A 149 4.52 -3.42 -3.66
N ALA A 150 5.76 -2.95 -3.61
CA ALA A 150 6.89 -3.63 -4.25
C ALA A 150 7.06 -5.07 -3.72
N ASP A 151 6.79 -5.29 -2.43
CA ASP A 151 6.80 -6.61 -1.80
C ASP A 151 5.50 -7.41 -2.01
N GLY A 152 4.55 -6.87 -2.77
CA GLY A 152 3.34 -7.55 -3.20
C GLY A 152 2.12 -7.36 -2.32
N TYR A 153 2.15 -6.47 -1.34
CA TYR A 153 0.93 -6.10 -0.66
C TYR A 153 0.04 -5.28 -1.59
N GLY A 154 -1.25 -5.61 -1.63
CA GLY A 154 -2.23 -4.78 -2.31
C GLY A 154 -2.40 -3.43 -1.61
N PHE A 155 -2.48 -2.35 -2.36
CA PHE A 155 -2.76 -1.03 -1.82
C PHE A 155 -3.76 -0.27 -2.69
N GLY A 156 -4.64 0.46 -2.03
CA GLY A 156 -5.52 1.46 -2.60
C GLY A 156 -5.64 2.63 -1.63
N ALA A 157 -5.65 3.85 -2.14
CA ALA A 157 -5.83 5.05 -1.32
C ALA A 157 -7.31 5.25 -0.95
N GLU A 158 -7.57 6.21 -0.08
CA GLU A 158 -8.90 6.75 0.22
C GLU A 158 -9.93 5.74 0.75
N GLY A 159 -9.47 4.62 1.29
CA GLY A 159 -10.34 3.52 1.72
C GLY A 159 -10.72 2.55 0.61
N ASP A 160 -10.15 2.68 -0.59
CA ASP A 160 -10.46 1.83 -1.74
C ASP A 160 -9.82 0.43 -1.64
N TRP A 161 -10.52 -0.42 -0.93
CA TRP A 161 -10.16 -1.83 -0.79
C TRP A 161 -10.28 -2.62 -2.11
N LYS A 162 -11.09 -2.15 -3.09
CA LYS A 162 -11.23 -2.79 -4.41
C LYS A 162 -9.94 -2.64 -5.21
N SER A 163 -9.37 -1.43 -5.23
CA SER A 163 -8.07 -1.17 -5.84
C SER A 163 -6.95 -1.93 -5.14
N ALA A 164 -7.00 -2.06 -3.81
CA ALA A 164 -6.05 -2.88 -3.07
C ALA A 164 -6.09 -4.35 -3.52
N ALA A 165 -7.29 -4.93 -3.61
CA ALA A 165 -7.49 -6.30 -4.08
C ALA A 165 -7.05 -6.48 -5.54
N LEU A 166 -7.38 -5.52 -6.41
CA LEU A 166 -6.98 -5.53 -7.82
C LEU A 166 -5.45 -5.46 -7.95
N TYR A 167 -4.78 -4.56 -7.21
CA TYR A 167 -3.33 -4.47 -7.24
C TYR A 167 -2.67 -5.82 -6.89
N ARG A 168 -3.08 -6.44 -5.77
CA ARG A 168 -2.56 -7.75 -5.37
C ARG A 168 -2.76 -8.80 -6.44
N THR A 169 -3.95 -8.83 -7.04
CA THR A 169 -4.28 -9.76 -8.13
C THR A 169 -3.35 -9.57 -9.33
N VAL A 170 -3.15 -8.32 -9.77
CA VAL A 170 -2.26 -8.00 -10.90
C VAL A 170 -0.80 -8.29 -10.53
N TRP A 171 -0.37 -8.01 -9.31
CA TRP A 171 0.97 -8.34 -8.83
C TRP A 171 1.26 -9.85 -8.93
N VAL A 172 0.31 -10.70 -8.51
CA VAL A 172 0.44 -12.16 -8.66
C VAL A 172 0.49 -12.58 -10.13
N MET A 173 -0.33 -11.95 -10.98
CA MET A 173 -0.32 -12.23 -12.43
C MET A 173 0.98 -11.82 -13.11
N ASN A 174 1.69 -10.83 -12.56
CA ASN A 174 2.94 -10.31 -13.11
C ASN A 174 4.18 -11.07 -12.65
N GLN A 175 4.04 -12.09 -11.83
CA GLN A 175 5.19 -12.88 -11.37
C GLN A 175 5.94 -13.48 -12.55
N GLY A 176 7.27 -13.24 -12.59
CA GLY A 176 8.13 -13.69 -13.67
C GLY A 176 8.15 -12.78 -14.90
N LEU A 177 7.43 -11.68 -14.90
CA LEU A 177 7.56 -10.62 -15.92
C LEU A 177 8.66 -9.62 -15.53
N PRO A 178 9.37 -9.02 -16.51
CA PRO A 178 10.42 -8.03 -16.24
C PRO A 178 9.84 -6.66 -15.79
N THR A 179 8.54 -6.46 -15.93
CA THR A 179 7.82 -5.24 -15.57
C THR A 179 6.88 -5.54 -14.41
N GLY A 180 6.85 -4.63 -13.40
CA GLY A 180 5.92 -4.71 -12.29
C GLY A 180 4.54 -4.12 -12.61
N CYS A 181 3.72 -4.00 -11.58
CA CYS A 181 2.51 -3.20 -11.57
C CYS A 181 2.67 -2.04 -10.59
N SER A 182 1.88 -0.98 -10.76
CA SER A 182 1.87 0.18 -9.88
C SER A 182 0.45 0.65 -9.64
N PHE A 183 0.23 1.29 -8.50
CA PHE A 183 -0.96 2.08 -8.24
C PHE A 183 -0.70 3.51 -8.72
N LEU A 184 -1.60 4.03 -9.53
CA LEU A 184 -1.52 5.39 -10.06
C LEU A 184 -2.87 6.07 -9.83
N GLU A 185 -2.84 7.23 -9.21
CA GLU A 185 -3.99 8.13 -9.14
C GLU A 185 -3.92 9.17 -10.25
N ASP A 186 -5.03 9.36 -10.94
CA ASP A 186 -5.15 10.34 -12.01
C ASP A 186 -5.67 11.67 -11.46
N TYR A 187 -4.78 12.65 -11.38
CA TYR A 187 -5.16 14.02 -11.09
C TYR A 187 -5.47 14.76 -12.40
N THR A 188 -6.58 15.47 -12.43
CA THR A 188 -7.08 16.18 -13.62
C THR A 188 -6.05 17.11 -14.30
N CYS A 189 -5.03 17.56 -13.61
CA CYS A 189 -3.94 18.37 -14.16
C CYS A 189 -2.93 17.57 -14.99
N LEU A 190 -2.85 16.26 -14.84
CA LEU A 190 -1.88 15.41 -15.53
C LEU A 190 -2.29 15.08 -16.97
N LEU A 191 -3.56 15.22 -17.32
CA LEU A 191 -4.05 15.01 -18.69
C LEU A 191 -3.40 15.93 -19.73
N TYR A 192 -2.88 17.09 -19.31
CA TYR A 192 -2.20 18.04 -20.19
C TYR A 192 -0.69 17.86 -20.28
N THR A 193 -0.09 17.07 -19.41
CA THR A 193 1.37 16.94 -19.28
C THR A 193 1.89 15.54 -19.58
N SER A 194 1.04 14.53 -19.54
CA SER A 194 1.39 13.17 -19.96
C SER A 194 0.88 12.91 -21.36
N PRO A 195 1.74 12.48 -22.30
CA PRO A 195 1.26 12.01 -23.59
C PRO A 195 0.32 10.83 -23.36
N SER A 196 -0.93 10.98 -23.78
CA SER A 196 -1.90 9.91 -23.75
C SER A 196 -1.41 8.77 -24.65
N PRO A 197 -1.47 7.51 -24.22
CA PRO A 197 -1.20 6.39 -25.14
C PRO A 197 -2.20 6.26 -26.28
N ARG A 198 -3.16 7.16 -26.37
CA ARG A 198 -4.24 7.17 -27.38
C ARG A 198 -4.09 8.26 -28.45
N ASP A 199 -3.05 9.09 -28.38
CA ASP A 199 -2.75 10.14 -29.39
C ASP A 199 -1.72 9.65 -30.42
#